data_cd50d151b690572e86964fd91788ff65
#
_entry.id   cd50d151b690572e86964fd91788ff65
#
_cell.length_a   1.000
_cell.length_b   1.000
_cell.length_c   1.000
_cell.angle_alpha   90.00
_cell.angle_beta   90.00
_cell.angle_gamma   90.00
#
_symmetry.space_group_name_H-M   'P 1'
#
loop_
_entity.id
_entity.type
_entity.pdbx_description
1 polymer ?
#
loop_
_entity_poly.entity_id
_entity_poly.type
_entity_poly.pdbx_seq_one_letter_code
_entity_poly.pdbx_strand_id
1 'polypeptide(L)'
;MDASSSPSGFHMADVRRKRATERRAVAVGELRAGPVGYAALVNRTLPKGDAMAMAEVAGLQGAKNAAQLMPLCHPLSLEYVDVRCVPVPERHAIRVYCETSLTAKTGVEMEALAGASAALLTLYDLTKPVEPALSIDAVRLLFKEGGKKGLWVHPDGMGDEERAHYRPKADPRLDGEAITVITLSDRASAGVYEDRSGALMAETLEGMGAHVQRRLLPDGIDAFAAALREEAARGTPLVLCTGGTGFGPRDLAPEALAQVATREVPGLAELFRSASSEHTPLAWLSRARSALVGDGTLVVLLPGSPKAVAQGLDILGPLLPHALAMMRGAPHA
;
A
#
# COMPACT_ATOMS: atom_id res chain seq x y z
N MET A 1 -31.00 -16.79 -13.20
CA MET A 1 -30.04 -16.87 -14.33
C MET A 1 -30.06 -15.52 -15.02
N ASP A 2 -29.28 -14.58 -14.59
CA ASP A 2 -29.06 -13.35 -15.33
C ASP A 2 -27.58 -13.34 -15.76
N ALA A 3 -27.40 -13.62 -17.04
CA ALA A 3 -26.13 -13.47 -17.71
C ALA A 3 -25.86 -11.96 -17.79
N SER A 4 -25.09 -11.44 -16.83
CA SER A 4 -24.51 -10.11 -16.93
C SER A 4 -23.59 -10.10 -18.16
N SER A 5 -24.05 -9.47 -19.24
CA SER A 5 -23.27 -9.16 -20.42
C SER A 5 -21.97 -8.49 -19.98
N SER A 6 -20.83 -9.18 -20.19
CA SER A 6 -19.53 -8.56 -20.13
C SER A 6 -19.54 -7.36 -21.07
N PRO A 7 -19.12 -6.16 -20.64
CA PRO A 7 -19.04 -5.04 -21.56
C PRO A 7 -18.03 -5.40 -22.67
N SER A 8 -18.54 -5.61 -23.87
CA SER A 8 -17.76 -5.84 -25.08
C SER A 8 -17.07 -4.52 -25.48
N GLY A 9 -15.90 -4.24 -24.93
CA GLY A 9 -15.12 -3.05 -25.28
C GLY A 9 -13.87 -2.88 -24.44
N PHE A 10 -12.79 -2.38 -25.06
CA PHE A 10 -11.56 -2.00 -24.36
C PHE A 10 -11.81 -0.69 -23.63
N HIS A 11 -11.49 -0.62 -22.33
CA HIS A 11 -11.59 0.60 -21.54
C HIS A 11 -10.47 0.66 -20.49
N MET A 12 -10.03 1.86 -20.16
CA MET A 12 -9.13 2.10 -19.03
C MET A 12 -9.85 1.79 -17.71
N ALA A 13 -9.09 1.35 -16.71
CA ALA A 13 -9.62 1.15 -15.37
C ALA A 13 -10.19 2.46 -14.79
N ASP A 14 -11.42 2.44 -14.24
CA ASP A 14 -12.00 3.61 -13.59
C ASP A 14 -11.33 3.87 -12.24
N VAL A 15 -10.53 4.93 -12.17
CA VAL A 15 -9.83 5.36 -10.95
C VAL A 15 -10.41 6.62 -10.32
N ARG A 16 -11.53 7.17 -10.84
CA ARG A 16 -12.12 8.44 -10.38
C ARG A 16 -12.39 8.47 -8.89
N ARG A 17 -12.85 7.34 -8.33
CA ARG A 17 -13.24 7.18 -6.93
C ARG A 17 -12.12 6.67 -6.02
N LYS A 18 -10.90 6.47 -6.55
CA LYS A 18 -9.76 6.04 -5.74
C LYS A 18 -9.08 7.26 -5.13
N ARG A 19 -8.58 7.11 -3.90
CA ARG A 19 -7.69 8.08 -3.28
C ARG A 19 -6.34 8.08 -3.98
N ALA A 20 -5.76 9.26 -4.16
CA ALA A 20 -4.36 9.38 -4.54
C ALA A 20 -3.49 8.96 -3.35
N THR A 21 -2.54 8.06 -3.59
CA THR A 21 -1.57 7.60 -2.62
C THR A 21 -0.20 7.53 -3.27
N GLU A 22 0.83 7.58 -2.47
CA GLU A 22 2.20 7.37 -2.94
C GLU A 22 2.31 6.04 -3.68
N ARG A 23 2.94 6.06 -4.86
CA ARG A 23 3.18 4.92 -5.72
C ARG A 23 4.63 4.90 -6.12
N ARG A 24 5.25 3.75 -6.03
CA ARG A 24 6.61 3.51 -6.44
C ARG A 24 6.74 2.15 -7.08
N ALA A 25 7.52 2.06 -8.15
CA ALA A 25 7.81 0.82 -8.83
C ALA A 25 9.25 0.83 -9.34
N VAL A 26 9.89 -0.33 -9.31
CA VAL A 26 11.20 -0.56 -9.92
C VAL A 26 11.10 -1.72 -10.88
N ALA A 27 11.50 -1.49 -12.12
CA ALA A 27 11.68 -2.53 -13.13
C ALA A 27 13.16 -2.82 -13.33
N VAL A 28 13.47 -4.03 -13.75
CA VAL A 28 14.82 -4.49 -14.09
C VAL A 28 14.80 -5.27 -15.38
N GLY A 29 15.88 -5.21 -16.13
CA GLY A 29 16.15 -6.08 -17.29
C GLY A 29 17.62 -6.13 -17.59
N GLU A 30 18.05 -6.96 -18.51
CA GLU A 30 19.46 -7.19 -18.79
C GLU A 30 19.72 -7.26 -20.29
N LEU A 31 20.75 -6.54 -20.76
CA LEU A 31 21.32 -6.72 -22.08
C LEU A 31 22.53 -7.64 -21.96
N ARG A 32 22.51 -8.81 -22.58
CA ARG A 32 23.69 -9.66 -22.77
C ARG A 32 24.46 -9.14 -23.98
N ALA A 33 25.66 -8.63 -23.72
CA ALA A 33 26.40 -7.90 -24.71
C ALA A 33 27.61 -8.74 -25.27
N GLY A 34 27.84 -9.93 -24.74
CA GLY A 34 29.03 -10.69 -25.05
C GLY A 34 30.33 -9.99 -24.64
N PRO A 35 31.50 -10.67 -24.72
CA PRO A 35 32.76 -10.08 -24.25
C PRO A 35 33.15 -8.79 -24.98
N VAL A 36 32.96 -8.75 -26.29
CA VAL A 36 33.35 -7.61 -27.12
C VAL A 36 32.41 -6.40 -26.90
N GLY A 37 31.12 -6.63 -26.98
CA GLY A 37 30.12 -5.59 -26.75
C GLY A 37 30.18 -5.06 -25.32
N TYR A 38 30.32 -5.91 -24.32
CA TYR A 38 30.51 -5.54 -22.93
C TYR A 38 31.74 -4.64 -22.73
N ALA A 39 32.89 -5.03 -23.26
CA ALA A 39 34.10 -4.23 -23.15
C ALA A 39 33.94 -2.85 -23.82
N ALA A 40 33.30 -2.81 -24.99
CA ALA A 40 33.04 -1.54 -25.68
C ALA A 40 32.08 -0.62 -24.91
N LEU A 41 31.06 -1.16 -24.25
CA LEU A 41 30.12 -0.42 -23.39
C LEU A 41 30.82 0.16 -22.17
N VAL A 42 31.55 -0.67 -21.40
CA VAL A 42 32.19 -0.26 -20.15
C VAL A 42 33.33 0.75 -20.40
N ASN A 43 34.12 0.54 -21.47
CA ASN A 43 35.21 1.41 -21.85
C ASN A 43 34.76 2.64 -22.66
N ARG A 44 33.46 2.78 -22.96
CA ARG A 44 32.91 3.90 -23.73
C ARG A 44 33.54 4.07 -25.13
N THR A 45 33.84 2.98 -25.77
CA THR A 45 34.54 2.97 -27.09
C THR A 45 33.61 2.72 -28.28
N LEU A 46 32.27 2.77 -28.03
CA LEU A 46 31.30 2.60 -29.12
C LEU A 46 31.35 3.78 -30.09
N PRO A 47 31.13 3.55 -31.41
CA PRO A 47 31.26 4.58 -32.44
C PRO A 47 30.29 5.76 -32.26
N LYS A 48 29.15 5.55 -31.60
CA LYS A 48 28.10 6.57 -31.39
C LYS A 48 28.18 7.26 -30.03
N GLY A 49 29.27 7.06 -29.27
CA GLY A 49 29.47 7.71 -27.97
C GLY A 49 29.12 6.85 -26.77
N ASP A 50 28.86 7.50 -25.63
CA ASP A 50 28.52 6.84 -24.34
C ASP A 50 27.10 6.26 -24.37
N ALA A 51 27.02 4.98 -24.71
CA ALA A 51 25.74 4.30 -24.84
C ALA A 51 25.01 4.12 -23.49
N MET A 52 25.73 3.99 -22.37
CA MET A 52 25.07 3.88 -21.06
C MET A 52 24.41 5.17 -20.66
N ALA A 53 25.10 6.31 -20.76
CA ALA A 53 24.50 7.63 -20.50
C ALA A 53 23.30 7.91 -21.41
N MET A 54 23.40 7.57 -22.70
CA MET A 54 22.30 7.74 -23.65
C MET A 54 21.11 6.82 -23.33
N ALA A 55 21.36 5.60 -22.89
CA ALA A 55 20.34 4.67 -22.47
C ALA A 55 19.60 5.14 -21.22
N GLU A 56 20.29 5.69 -20.24
CA GLU A 56 19.67 6.29 -19.06
C GLU A 56 18.74 7.43 -19.45
N VAL A 57 19.16 8.33 -20.34
CA VAL A 57 18.29 9.42 -20.87
C VAL A 57 17.09 8.85 -21.65
N ALA A 58 17.31 7.83 -22.48
CA ALA A 58 16.23 7.17 -23.23
C ALA A 58 15.24 6.47 -22.29
N GLY A 59 15.73 5.89 -21.21
CA GLY A 59 14.88 5.30 -20.18
C GLY A 59 13.99 6.32 -19.47
N LEU A 60 14.53 7.49 -19.12
CA LEU A 60 13.74 8.61 -18.59
C LEU A 60 12.62 9.01 -19.57
N GLN A 61 12.94 9.10 -20.86
CA GLN A 61 11.96 9.41 -21.89
C GLN A 61 10.91 8.29 -22.06
N GLY A 62 11.35 7.03 -22.04
CA GLY A 62 10.47 5.87 -22.13
C GLY A 62 9.46 5.81 -20.99
N ALA A 63 9.90 6.05 -19.76
CA ALA A 63 9.03 6.12 -18.60
C ALA A 63 7.95 7.21 -18.75
N LYS A 64 8.34 8.42 -19.16
CA LYS A 64 7.43 9.55 -19.37
C LYS A 64 6.42 9.32 -20.50
N ASN A 65 6.72 8.46 -21.45
CA ASN A 65 5.86 8.17 -22.62
C ASN A 65 5.13 6.82 -22.52
N ALA A 66 5.08 6.19 -21.37
CA ALA A 66 4.46 4.87 -21.18
C ALA A 66 3.01 4.82 -21.73
N ALA A 67 2.20 5.81 -21.46
CA ALA A 67 0.81 5.88 -21.93
C ALA A 67 0.68 6.00 -23.46
N GLN A 68 1.71 6.45 -24.17
CA GLN A 68 1.73 6.48 -25.64
C GLN A 68 2.02 5.10 -26.25
N LEU A 69 2.71 4.24 -25.50
CA LEU A 69 3.03 2.88 -25.91
C LEU A 69 1.91 1.89 -25.60
N MET A 70 1.12 2.17 -24.57
CA MET A 70 0.12 1.24 -24.05
C MET A 70 -1.28 1.86 -24.03
N PRO A 71 -2.19 1.42 -24.91
CA PRO A 71 -3.49 2.09 -25.17
C PRO A 71 -4.39 2.27 -23.95
N LEU A 72 -4.30 1.39 -22.95
CA LEU A 72 -5.14 1.42 -21.75
C LEU A 72 -4.45 1.96 -20.51
N CYS A 73 -3.21 2.45 -20.65
CA CYS A 73 -2.48 3.13 -19.57
C CYS A 73 -3.01 4.55 -19.34
N HIS A 74 -3.13 4.93 -18.08
CA HIS A 74 -3.43 6.32 -17.72
C HIS A 74 -2.21 7.21 -18.02
N PRO A 75 -2.39 8.40 -18.59
CA PRO A 75 -1.29 9.37 -18.66
C PRO A 75 -0.97 9.87 -17.25
N LEU A 76 0.26 9.66 -16.79
CA LEU A 76 0.71 10.01 -15.45
C LEU A 76 1.82 11.06 -15.50
N SER A 77 1.73 12.06 -14.62
CA SER A 77 2.79 13.04 -14.40
C SER A 77 3.74 12.50 -13.35
N LEU A 78 4.86 11.90 -13.77
CA LEU A 78 5.84 11.33 -12.86
C LEU A 78 6.52 12.44 -12.04
N GLU A 79 6.65 12.23 -10.74
CA GLU A 79 7.35 13.13 -9.82
C GLU A 79 8.83 12.73 -9.68
N TYR A 80 9.13 11.46 -9.86
CA TYR A 80 10.49 10.93 -9.82
C TYR A 80 10.67 9.80 -10.84
N VAL A 81 11.81 9.83 -11.54
CA VAL A 81 12.30 8.76 -12.41
C VAL A 81 13.82 8.68 -12.26
N ASP A 82 14.32 7.50 -11.98
CA ASP A 82 15.76 7.18 -12.00
C ASP A 82 16.00 5.98 -12.91
N VAL A 83 17.01 6.07 -13.76
CA VAL A 83 17.42 4.98 -14.66
C VAL A 83 18.91 4.75 -14.50
N ARG A 84 19.30 3.51 -14.25
CA ARG A 84 20.70 3.14 -14.02
C ARG A 84 21.10 1.95 -14.85
N CYS A 85 22.26 2.09 -15.52
CA CYS A 85 22.94 1.01 -16.22
C CYS A 85 24.07 0.47 -15.35
N VAL A 86 23.98 -0.78 -14.91
CA VAL A 86 24.93 -1.42 -14.00
C VAL A 86 25.66 -2.56 -14.74
N PRO A 87 27.00 -2.47 -14.91
CA PRO A 87 27.78 -3.55 -15.50
C PRO A 87 27.74 -4.83 -14.65
N VAL A 88 27.62 -5.99 -15.32
CA VAL A 88 27.63 -7.33 -14.72
C VAL A 88 28.77 -8.12 -15.40
N PRO A 89 30.01 -8.00 -14.87
CA PRO A 89 31.21 -8.51 -15.52
C PRO A 89 31.19 -10.03 -15.78
N GLU A 90 30.73 -10.80 -14.81
CA GLU A 90 30.69 -12.27 -14.85
C GLU A 90 29.76 -12.83 -15.92
N ARG A 91 28.86 -12.00 -16.44
CA ARG A 91 27.90 -12.38 -17.49
C ARG A 91 28.10 -11.63 -18.80
N HIS A 92 29.07 -10.73 -18.86
CA HIS A 92 29.28 -9.79 -19.96
C HIS A 92 27.98 -9.07 -20.34
N ALA A 93 27.29 -8.52 -19.34
CA ALA A 93 25.97 -7.95 -19.49
C ALA A 93 25.89 -6.56 -18.84
N ILE A 94 24.90 -5.78 -19.28
CA ILE A 94 24.49 -4.55 -18.60
C ILE A 94 23.10 -4.77 -18.03
N ARG A 95 22.97 -4.62 -16.73
CA ARG A 95 21.67 -4.63 -16.05
C ARG A 95 21.12 -3.22 -15.98
N VAL A 96 19.87 -3.06 -16.38
CA VAL A 96 19.19 -1.78 -16.36
C VAL A 96 18.10 -1.81 -15.31
N TYR A 97 18.07 -0.78 -14.46
CA TYR A 97 17.00 -0.53 -13.52
C TYR A 97 16.28 0.75 -13.90
N CYS A 98 14.97 0.77 -13.74
CA CYS A 98 14.17 1.98 -13.84
C CYS A 98 13.25 2.07 -12.63
N GLU A 99 13.43 3.10 -11.83
CA GLU A 99 12.58 3.46 -10.70
C GLU A 99 11.67 4.61 -11.09
N THR A 100 10.39 4.51 -10.71
CA THR A 100 9.40 5.57 -10.93
C THR A 100 8.57 5.76 -9.67
N SER A 101 8.25 7.02 -9.34
CA SER A 101 7.31 7.31 -8.25
C SER A 101 6.49 8.57 -8.48
N LEU A 102 5.31 8.61 -7.87
CA LEU A 102 4.40 9.76 -7.82
C LEU A 102 3.28 9.52 -6.82
N THR A 103 2.51 10.56 -6.54
CA THR A 103 1.23 10.46 -5.82
C THR A 103 0.08 10.37 -6.82
N ALA A 104 -0.54 9.17 -6.94
CA ALA A 104 -1.59 8.93 -7.93
C ALA A 104 -2.67 7.93 -7.46
N LYS A 105 -3.76 7.85 -8.25
CA LYS A 105 -4.88 6.92 -8.06
C LYS A 105 -4.63 5.53 -8.64
N THR A 106 -3.54 5.35 -9.39
CA THR A 106 -3.12 4.09 -10.01
C THR A 106 -1.62 3.85 -9.82
N GLY A 107 -1.15 2.63 -10.08
CA GLY A 107 0.26 2.29 -9.98
C GLY A 107 1.09 2.84 -11.14
N VAL A 108 2.41 2.76 -11.01
CA VAL A 108 3.44 3.26 -11.95
C VAL A 108 4.29 2.12 -12.51
N GLU A 109 3.77 0.92 -12.47
CA GLU A 109 4.47 -0.28 -12.90
C GLU A 109 4.85 -0.21 -14.39
N MET A 110 3.94 0.32 -15.21
CA MET A 110 4.14 0.37 -16.66
C MET A 110 5.15 1.43 -17.06
N GLU A 111 5.22 2.53 -16.33
CA GLU A 111 6.22 3.57 -16.51
C GLU A 111 7.63 3.02 -16.20
N ALA A 112 7.79 2.27 -15.12
CA ALA A 112 9.06 1.63 -14.79
C ALA A 112 9.48 0.61 -15.87
N LEU A 113 8.56 -0.25 -16.31
CA LEU A 113 8.82 -1.24 -17.37
C LEU A 113 9.14 -0.57 -18.70
N ALA A 114 8.41 0.47 -19.10
CA ALA A 114 8.67 1.22 -20.33
C ALA A 114 10.04 1.89 -20.31
N GLY A 115 10.43 2.47 -19.17
CA GLY A 115 11.74 3.09 -18.99
C GLY A 115 12.87 2.09 -19.10
N ALA A 116 12.79 0.96 -18.38
CA ALA A 116 13.80 -0.10 -18.48
C ALA A 116 13.92 -0.66 -19.92
N SER A 117 12.78 -0.87 -20.60
CA SER A 117 12.74 -1.37 -21.97
C SER A 117 13.37 -0.39 -22.97
N ALA A 118 13.06 0.92 -22.85
CA ALA A 118 13.62 1.96 -23.71
C ALA A 118 15.16 2.07 -23.56
N ALA A 119 15.65 1.99 -22.33
CA ALA A 119 17.08 1.98 -22.06
C ALA A 119 17.77 0.75 -22.66
N LEU A 120 17.19 -0.45 -22.48
CA LEU A 120 17.73 -1.71 -23.05
C LEU A 120 17.75 -1.68 -24.59
N LEU A 121 16.67 -1.18 -25.22
CA LEU A 121 16.63 -1.04 -26.68
C LEU A 121 17.66 -0.03 -27.18
N THR A 122 17.94 1.02 -26.43
CA THR A 122 18.98 2.00 -26.77
C THR A 122 20.37 1.39 -26.67
N LEU A 123 20.66 0.65 -25.58
CA LEU A 123 21.91 -0.13 -25.46
C LEU A 123 22.07 -1.09 -26.64
N TYR A 124 21.02 -1.83 -26.98
CA TYR A 124 21.03 -2.76 -28.10
C TYR A 124 21.37 -2.06 -29.43
N ASP A 125 20.64 -0.96 -29.76
CA ASP A 125 20.87 -0.23 -31.01
C ASP A 125 22.28 0.32 -31.14
N LEU A 126 22.82 0.85 -30.04
CA LEU A 126 24.16 1.45 -30.06
C LEU A 126 25.29 0.40 -30.06
N THR A 127 25.03 -0.80 -29.53
CA THR A 127 26.06 -1.86 -29.43
C THR A 127 26.07 -2.82 -30.61
N LYS A 128 24.93 -3.02 -31.30
CA LYS A 128 24.80 -3.97 -32.42
C LYS A 128 25.82 -3.81 -33.57
N PRO A 129 26.37 -2.61 -33.86
CA PRO A 129 27.40 -2.50 -34.89
C PRO A 129 28.74 -3.16 -34.51
N VAL A 130 28.99 -3.34 -33.21
CA VAL A 130 30.21 -3.92 -32.65
C VAL A 130 30.02 -5.41 -32.28
N GLU A 131 28.83 -5.73 -31.76
CA GLU A 131 28.43 -7.08 -31.37
C GLU A 131 26.99 -7.32 -31.82
N PRO A 132 26.76 -8.08 -32.89
CA PRO A 132 25.40 -8.33 -33.40
C PRO A 132 24.63 -9.38 -32.61
N ALA A 133 25.32 -10.26 -31.85
CA ALA A 133 24.68 -11.34 -31.09
C ALA A 133 24.20 -10.90 -29.69
N LEU A 134 23.46 -9.82 -29.65
CA LEU A 134 22.89 -9.29 -28.41
C LEU A 134 21.56 -9.95 -28.06
N SER A 135 21.24 -10.06 -26.75
CA SER A 135 19.88 -10.40 -26.30
C SER A 135 19.45 -9.48 -25.15
N ILE A 136 18.15 -9.16 -25.15
CA ILE A 136 17.52 -8.49 -24.02
C ILE A 136 16.74 -9.55 -23.26
N ASP A 137 17.11 -9.74 -21.99
CA ASP A 137 16.56 -10.81 -21.17
C ASP A 137 15.91 -10.25 -19.89
N ALA A 138 15.01 -11.04 -19.33
CA ALA A 138 14.47 -10.88 -17.97
C ALA A 138 13.91 -9.49 -17.65
N VAL A 139 13.30 -8.80 -18.61
CA VAL A 139 12.60 -7.55 -18.34
C VAL A 139 11.39 -7.86 -17.46
N ARG A 140 11.40 -7.36 -16.23
CA ARG A 140 10.37 -7.61 -15.25
C ARG A 140 10.24 -6.50 -14.24
N LEU A 141 9.10 -6.45 -13.58
CA LEU A 141 8.94 -5.63 -12.39
C LEU A 141 9.72 -6.28 -11.25
N LEU A 142 10.61 -5.54 -10.61
CA LEU A 142 11.36 -6.01 -9.44
C LEU A 142 10.50 -5.97 -8.19
N PHE A 143 9.90 -4.82 -7.92
CA PHE A 143 8.89 -4.63 -6.89
C PHE A 143 8.02 -3.40 -7.20
N LYS A 144 6.91 -3.31 -6.50
CA LYS A 144 6.10 -2.10 -6.40
C LYS A 144 5.59 -1.93 -5.00
N GLU A 145 5.30 -0.70 -4.61
CA GLU A 145 4.73 -0.36 -3.31
C GLU A 145 3.66 0.72 -3.41
N GLY A 146 2.80 0.76 -2.40
CA GLY A 146 1.67 1.67 -2.32
C GLY A 146 0.36 1.14 -2.87
N GLY A 147 -0.74 1.84 -2.56
CA GLY A 147 -2.10 1.45 -2.87
C GLY A 147 -2.61 0.29 -2.02
N LYS A 148 -3.77 -0.27 -2.40
CA LYS A 148 -4.46 -1.32 -1.62
C LYS A 148 -3.68 -2.62 -1.41
N LYS A 149 -2.76 -2.95 -2.31
CA LYS A 149 -2.00 -4.22 -2.26
C LYS A 149 -0.64 -4.07 -1.57
N GLY A 150 -0.33 -2.87 -1.06
CA GLY A 150 0.93 -2.62 -0.36
C GLY A 150 2.17 -2.97 -1.17
N LEU A 151 3.16 -3.57 -0.52
CA LEU A 151 4.37 -4.07 -1.16
C LEU A 151 4.09 -5.36 -1.94
N TRP A 152 4.54 -5.40 -3.17
CA TRP A 152 4.65 -6.61 -3.97
C TRP A 152 6.07 -6.73 -4.51
N VAL A 153 6.68 -7.88 -4.34
CA VAL A 153 8.00 -8.23 -4.85
C VAL A 153 7.86 -9.38 -5.85
N HIS A 154 8.65 -9.36 -6.92
CA HIS A 154 8.62 -10.44 -7.90
C HIS A 154 8.93 -11.80 -7.26
N PRO A 155 8.29 -12.90 -7.68
CA PRO A 155 8.53 -14.23 -7.09
C PRO A 155 10.01 -14.68 -7.12
N ASP A 156 10.78 -14.28 -8.13
CA ASP A 156 12.23 -14.55 -8.18
C ASP A 156 13.02 -13.76 -7.11
N GLY A 157 12.33 -12.90 -6.37
CA GLY A 157 12.91 -12.11 -5.29
C GLY A 157 13.75 -10.92 -5.75
N MET A 158 14.44 -10.35 -4.77
CA MET A 158 15.44 -9.29 -4.92
C MET A 158 16.75 -9.76 -4.30
N GLY A 159 17.86 -9.41 -4.93
CA GLY A 159 19.19 -9.61 -4.31
C GLY A 159 19.40 -8.68 -3.11
N ASP A 160 20.41 -9.00 -2.29
CA ASP A 160 20.72 -8.21 -1.09
C ASP A 160 21.13 -6.76 -1.44
N GLU A 161 21.90 -6.59 -2.52
CA GLU A 161 22.27 -5.26 -3.02
C GLU A 161 21.06 -4.45 -3.48
N GLU A 162 20.10 -5.08 -4.17
CA GLU A 162 18.85 -4.46 -4.60
C GLU A 162 18.00 -4.05 -3.40
N ARG A 163 17.89 -4.93 -2.38
CA ARG A 163 17.18 -4.62 -1.13
C ARG A 163 17.83 -3.47 -0.36
N ALA A 164 19.15 -3.46 -0.26
CA ALA A 164 19.90 -2.41 0.42
C ALA A 164 19.79 -1.06 -0.30
N HIS A 165 19.77 -1.08 -1.64
CA HIS A 165 19.68 0.13 -2.44
C HIS A 165 18.26 0.72 -2.46
N TYR A 166 17.26 -0.10 -2.84
CA TYR A 166 15.90 0.39 -3.03
C TYR A 166 15.09 0.47 -1.74
N ARG A 167 15.41 -0.28 -0.71
CA ARG A 167 14.76 -0.28 0.60
C ARG A 167 13.23 -0.26 0.48
N PRO A 168 12.61 -1.29 -0.17
CA PRO A 168 11.17 -1.32 -0.30
C PRO A 168 10.50 -1.23 1.07
N LYS A 169 9.43 -0.43 1.17
CA LYS A 169 8.68 -0.25 2.42
C LYS A 169 8.00 -1.58 2.76
N ALA A 170 8.31 -2.13 3.93
CA ALA A 170 7.59 -3.30 4.43
C ALA A 170 6.11 -2.97 4.66
N ASP A 171 5.25 -3.96 4.42
CA ASP A 171 3.85 -3.83 4.82
C ASP A 171 3.76 -3.65 6.35
N PRO A 172 2.81 -2.84 6.83
CA PRO A 172 2.63 -2.62 8.27
C PRO A 172 2.31 -3.94 8.96
N ARG A 173 3.03 -4.26 10.02
CA ARG A 173 2.90 -5.51 10.78
C ARG A 173 2.53 -5.23 12.22
N LEU A 174 1.70 -6.12 12.77
CA LEU A 174 1.26 -6.14 14.17
C LEU A 174 1.67 -7.47 14.82
N ASP A 175 2.84 -7.98 14.46
CA ASP A 175 3.29 -9.31 14.84
C ASP A 175 3.28 -9.50 16.37
N GLY A 176 2.52 -10.47 16.83
CA GLY A 176 2.41 -10.81 18.24
C GLY A 176 1.59 -9.84 19.10
N GLU A 177 1.01 -8.79 18.51
CA GLU A 177 0.14 -7.87 19.26
C GLU A 177 -1.19 -8.53 19.62
N ALA A 178 -1.57 -8.43 20.89
CA ALA A 178 -2.87 -8.87 21.37
C ALA A 178 -3.89 -7.75 21.17
N ILE A 179 -4.85 -7.93 20.27
CA ILE A 179 -5.84 -6.92 19.89
C ILE A 179 -7.24 -7.41 20.16
N THR A 180 -8.10 -6.55 20.71
CA THR A 180 -9.52 -6.87 20.84
C THR A 180 -10.35 -6.11 19.80
N VAL A 181 -11.21 -6.84 19.09
CA VAL A 181 -12.24 -6.30 18.20
C VAL A 181 -13.58 -6.37 18.92
N ILE A 182 -14.22 -5.22 19.10
CA ILE A 182 -15.56 -5.14 19.73
C ILE A 182 -16.58 -4.70 18.68
N THR A 183 -17.60 -5.51 18.46
CA THR A 183 -18.75 -5.15 17.62
C THR A 183 -19.93 -4.76 18.53
N LEU A 184 -20.48 -3.56 18.28
CA LEU A 184 -21.67 -3.06 18.96
C LEU A 184 -22.88 -3.21 18.04
N SER A 185 -23.81 -4.08 18.40
CA SER A 185 -25.03 -4.30 17.63
C SER A 185 -26.04 -5.12 18.42
N ASP A 186 -27.20 -4.56 18.75
CA ASP A 186 -28.33 -5.28 19.36
C ASP A 186 -28.77 -6.47 18.50
N ARG A 187 -28.83 -6.28 17.17
CA ARG A 187 -29.34 -7.31 16.28
C ARG A 187 -28.37 -8.48 16.10
N ALA A 188 -27.07 -8.18 16.02
CA ALA A 188 -26.06 -9.23 15.92
C ALA A 188 -25.90 -9.96 17.26
N SER A 189 -25.92 -9.26 18.40
CA SER A 189 -25.85 -9.87 19.74
C SER A 189 -27.07 -10.75 20.07
N ALA A 190 -28.23 -10.43 19.50
CA ALA A 190 -29.44 -11.26 19.57
C ALA A 190 -29.46 -12.40 18.51
N GLY A 191 -28.41 -12.56 17.72
CA GLY A 191 -28.32 -13.63 16.70
C GLY A 191 -29.20 -13.41 15.45
N VAL A 192 -29.69 -12.20 15.21
CA VAL A 192 -30.57 -11.88 14.06
C VAL A 192 -29.81 -11.92 12.73
N TYR A 193 -28.51 -11.58 12.74
CA TYR A 193 -27.60 -11.70 11.62
C TYR A 193 -26.14 -11.89 12.07
N GLU A 194 -25.32 -12.37 11.17
CA GLU A 194 -23.91 -12.61 11.41
C GLU A 194 -23.10 -11.29 11.46
N ASP A 195 -22.18 -11.18 12.44
CA ASP A 195 -21.23 -10.06 12.55
C ASP A 195 -20.15 -10.14 11.48
N ARG A 196 -20.45 -9.56 10.30
CA ARG A 196 -19.51 -9.47 9.18
C ARG A 196 -18.46 -8.38 9.38
N SER A 197 -18.80 -7.33 10.10
CA SER A 197 -17.90 -6.18 10.32
C SER A 197 -16.76 -6.52 11.26
N GLY A 198 -17.08 -7.13 12.41
CA GLY A 198 -16.07 -7.62 13.34
C GLY A 198 -15.24 -8.78 12.79
N ALA A 199 -15.86 -9.66 11.98
CA ALA A 199 -15.13 -10.74 11.30
C ALA A 199 -14.09 -10.19 10.33
N LEU A 200 -14.47 -9.26 9.44
CA LEU A 200 -13.57 -8.60 8.50
C LEU A 200 -12.43 -7.86 9.21
N MET A 201 -12.74 -7.18 10.32
CA MET A 201 -11.73 -6.46 11.11
C MET A 201 -10.70 -7.42 11.70
N ALA A 202 -11.17 -8.53 12.28
CA ALA A 202 -10.29 -9.55 12.85
C ALA A 202 -9.41 -10.19 11.77
N GLU A 203 -9.98 -10.67 10.67
CA GLU A 203 -9.24 -11.26 9.55
C GLU A 203 -8.15 -10.33 9.02
N THR A 204 -8.45 -9.02 8.88
CA THR A 204 -7.47 -8.05 8.41
C THR A 204 -6.31 -7.89 9.39
N LEU A 205 -6.59 -7.78 10.69
CA LEU A 205 -5.57 -7.63 11.73
C LEU A 205 -4.73 -8.91 11.91
N GLU A 206 -5.35 -10.08 11.82
CA GLU A 206 -4.65 -11.37 11.82
C GLU A 206 -3.72 -11.48 10.60
N GLY A 207 -4.15 -11.00 9.43
CA GLY A 207 -3.31 -10.88 8.23
C GLY A 207 -2.09 -9.96 8.45
N MET A 208 -2.19 -8.99 9.35
CA MET A 208 -1.06 -8.15 9.79
C MET A 208 -0.18 -8.82 10.87
N GLY A 209 -0.55 -10.02 11.37
CA GLY A 209 0.20 -10.79 12.35
C GLY A 209 -0.27 -10.62 13.79
N ALA A 210 -1.39 -9.97 14.03
CA ALA A 210 -1.95 -9.81 15.38
C ALA A 210 -2.65 -11.08 15.88
N HIS A 211 -2.74 -11.21 17.20
CA HIS A 211 -3.62 -12.16 17.89
C HIS A 211 -4.93 -11.46 18.24
N VAL A 212 -6.02 -11.81 17.58
CA VAL A 212 -7.27 -11.08 17.71
C VAL A 212 -8.30 -11.82 18.55
N GLN A 213 -8.79 -11.16 19.61
CA GLN A 213 -9.97 -11.57 20.36
C GLN A 213 -11.20 -10.79 19.86
N ARG A 214 -12.30 -11.48 19.55
CA ARG A 214 -13.56 -10.83 19.15
C ARG A 214 -14.54 -10.83 20.31
N ARG A 215 -15.25 -9.70 20.47
CA ARG A 215 -16.35 -9.53 21.42
C ARG A 215 -17.54 -8.92 20.71
N LEU A 216 -18.72 -9.44 20.95
CA LEU A 216 -19.97 -8.93 20.42
C LEU A 216 -20.83 -8.47 21.59
N LEU A 217 -21.19 -7.19 21.58
CA LEU A 217 -21.95 -6.56 22.66
C LEU A 217 -23.23 -5.91 22.10
N PRO A 218 -24.31 -5.82 22.90
CA PRO A 218 -25.46 -4.98 22.55
C PRO A 218 -25.06 -3.51 22.55
N ASP A 219 -25.86 -2.69 21.88
CA ASP A 219 -25.72 -1.23 21.91
C ASP A 219 -26.02 -0.70 23.32
N GLY A 220 -25.22 0.24 23.83
CA GLY A 220 -25.41 0.88 25.14
C GLY A 220 -24.12 1.35 25.77
N ILE A 221 -24.25 2.30 26.69
CA ILE A 221 -23.10 2.93 27.33
C ILE A 221 -22.41 1.98 28.33
N ASP A 222 -23.18 1.45 29.26
CA ASP A 222 -22.61 0.77 30.45
C ASP A 222 -21.84 -0.51 30.10
N ALA A 223 -22.43 -1.37 29.26
CA ALA A 223 -21.80 -2.61 28.84
C ALA A 223 -20.51 -2.35 28.05
N PHE A 224 -20.53 -1.36 27.17
CA PHE A 224 -19.37 -1.02 26.37
C PHE A 224 -18.28 -0.32 27.19
N ALA A 225 -18.62 0.64 28.05
CA ALA A 225 -17.67 1.29 28.95
C ALA A 225 -17.03 0.29 29.93
N ALA A 226 -17.81 -0.69 30.44
CA ALA A 226 -17.27 -1.76 31.27
C ALA A 226 -16.27 -2.64 30.49
N ALA A 227 -16.61 -3.03 29.27
CA ALA A 227 -15.72 -3.80 28.40
C ALA A 227 -14.39 -3.07 28.10
N LEU A 228 -14.45 -1.74 27.85
CA LEU A 228 -13.24 -0.94 27.62
C LEU A 228 -12.35 -0.86 28.87
N ARG A 229 -12.94 -0.73 30.07
CA ARG A 229 -12.17 -0.78 31.33
C ARG A 229 -11.53 -2.13 31.55
N GLU A 230 -12.25 -3.21 31.23
CA GLU A 230 -11.74 -4.57 31.31
C GLU A 230 -10.54 -4.79 30.39
N GLU A 231 -10.63 -4.37 29.13
CA GLU A 231 -9.52 -4.46 28.19
C GLU A 231 -8.29 -3.62 28.63
N ALA A 232 -8.54 -2.42 29.14
CA ALA A 232 -7.48 -1.59 29.70
C ALA A 232 -6.82 -2.24 30.93
N ALA A 233 -7.61 -2.84 31.81
CA ALA A 233 -7.08 -3.55 32.98
C ALA A 233 -6.27 -4.82 32.60
N ARG A 234 -6.58 -5.45 31.46
CA ARG A 234 -5.80 -6.57 30.91
C ARG A 234 -4.51 -6.12 30.23
N GLY A 235 -4.33 -4.82 29.99
CA GLY A 235 -3.19 -4.29 29.24
C GLY A 235 -3.30 -4.52 27.74
N THR A 236 -4.50 -4.69 27.19
CA THR A 236 -4.74 -4.80 25.74
C THR A 236 -4.25 -3.52 25.05
N PRO A 237 -3.24 -3.56 24.17
CA PRO A 237 -2.67 -2.33 23.61
C PRO A 237 -3.60 -1.63 22.62
N LEU A 238 -4.48 -2.38 21.93
CA LEU A 238 -5.38 -1.85 20.92
C LEU A 238 -6.76 -2.50 21.00
N VAL A 239 -7.79 -1.67 21.02
CA VAL A 239 -9.18 -2.08 20.87
C VAL A 239 -9.78 -1.37 19.66
N LEU A 240 -10.14 -2.13 18.64
CA LEU A 240 -10.88 -1.60 17.49
C LEU A 240 -12.37 -1.92 17.65
N CYS A 241 -13.20 -0.90 17.53
CA CYS A 241 -14.63 -1.06 17.71
C CYS A 241 -15.38 -0.71 16.43
N THR A 242 -16.46 -1.44 16.15
CA THR A 242 -17.35 -1.16 15.03
C THR A 242 -18.80 -1.12 15.51
N GLY A 243 -19.56 -0.12 15.02
CA GLY A 243 -20.95 0.11 15.40
C GLY A 243 -21.16 1.27 16.37
N GLY A 244 -22.40 1.69 16.56
CA GLY A 244 -22.82 2.71 17.52
C GLY A 244 -22.28 4.11 17.29
N THR A 245 -21.84 4.47 16.06
CA THR A 245 -21.26 5.80 15.73
C THR A 245 -22.17 6.69 14.91
N GLY A 246 -23.43 6.32 14.70
CA GLY A 246 -24.43 7.12 14.00
C GLY A 246 -25.11 8.17 14.88
N PHE A 247 -26.24 8.72 14.40
CA PHE A 247 -27.05 9.72 15.11
C PHE A 247 -28.30 9.11 15.76
N GLY A 248 -28.47 7.82 15.69
CA GLY A 248 -29.60 7.14 16.29
C GLY A 248 -29.56 7.22 17.83
N PRO A 249 -30.70 7.10 18.50
CA PRO A 249 -30.79 7.23 19.96
C PRO A 249 -30.04 6.10 20.70
N ARG A 250 -29.67 5.02 20.00
CA ARG A 250 -28.88 3.90 20.54
C ARG A 250 -27.41 3.90 20.09
N ASP A 251 -27.04 4.80 19.20
CA ASP A 251 -25.65 4.97 18.74
C ASP A 251 -24.84 5.74 19.80
N LEU A 252 -24.48 5.08 20.89
CA LEU A 252 -23.89 5.70 22.09
C LEU A 252 -22.43 5.31 22.31
N ALA A 253 -21.76 4.72 21.31
CA ALA A 253 -20.36 4.33 21.43
C ALA A 253 -19.40 5.50 21.73
N PRO A 254 -19.53 6.68 21.10
CA PRO A 254 -18.69 7.83 21.44
C PRO A 254 -18.87 8.32 22.87
N GLU A 255 -20.11 8.29 23.39
CA GLU A 255 -20.44 8.67 24.75
C GLU A 255 -19.85 7.68 25.76
N ALA A 256 -19.94 6.37 25.48
CA ALA A 256 -19.34 5.35 26.32
C ALA A 256 -17.81 5.48 26.38
N LEU A 257 -17.15 5.72 25.23
CA LEU A 257 -15.71 5.95 25.21
C LEU A 257 -15.34 7.23 26.00
N ALA A 258 -16.13 8.30 25.88
CA ALA A 258 -15.90 9.54 26.62
C ALA A 258 -15.88 9.35 28.15
N GLN A 259 -16.68 8.41 28.68
CA GLN A 259 -16.73 8.13 30.13
C GLN A 259 -15.47 7.44 30.67
N VAL A 260 -14.68 6.78 29.81
CA VAL A 260 -13.51 5.98 30.20
C VAL A 260 -12.19 6.51 29.63
N ALA A 261 -12.26 7.46 28.70
CA ALA A 261 -11.09 8.05 28.06
C ALA A 261 -10.23 8.81 29.06
N THR A 262 -8.94 8.51 29.08
CA THR A 262 -7.92 9.23 29.86
C THR A 262 -7.25 10.33 29.06
N ARG A 263 -7.11 10.13 27.73
CA ARG A 263 -6.60 11.12 26.78
C ARG A 263 -7.27 10.96 25.42
N GLU A 264 -7.66 12.07 24.81
CA GLU A 264 -8.19 12.08 23.45
C GLU A 264 -7.09 11.91 22.40
N VAL A 265 -7.38 11.18 21.33
CA VAL A 265 -6.53 11.00 20.17
C VAL A 265 -7.33 11.34 18.91
N PRO A 266 -7.75 12.58 18.69
CA PRO A 266 -8.74 12.93 17.66
C PRO A 266 -8.24 12.68 16.24
N GLY A 267 -6.94 12.75 15.99
CA GLY A 267 -6.33 12.68 14.66
C GLY A 267 -6.66 11.42 13.87
N LEU A 268 -6.79 10.25 14.53
CA LEU A 268 -7.16 9.00 13.82
C LEU A 268 -8.59 9.07 13.28
N ALA A 269 -9.53 9.55 14.09
CA ALA A 269 -10.92 9.70 13.67
C ALA A 269 -11.12 10.81 12.62
N GLU A 270 -10.35 11.89 12.70
CA GLU A 270 -10.32 12.96 11.70
C GLU A 270 -9.77 12.47 10.38
N LEU A 271 -8.65 11.75 10.39
CA LEU A 271 -8.07 11.12 9.20
C LEU A 271 -9.06 10.16 8.55
N PHE A 272 -9.72 9.31 9.35
CA PHE A 272 -10.75 8.39 8.86
C PHE A 272 -11.88 9.14 8.14
N ARG A 273 -12.47 10.18 8.75
CA ARG A 273 -13.55 10.98 8.14
C ARG A 273 -13.07 11.68 6.87
N SER A 274 -11.93 12.35 6.93
CA SER A 274 -11.35 13.07 5.80
C SER A 274 -11.09 12.15 4.61
N ALA A 275 -10.40 11.05 4.83
CA ALA A 275 -10.07 10.11 3.77
C ALA A 275 -11.30 9.35 3.23
N SER A 276 -12.27 8.99 4.09
CA SER A 276 -13.51 8.34 3.67
C SER A 276 -14.45 9.29 2.92
N SER A 277 -14.35 10.61 3.13
CA SER A 277 -15.16 11.61 2.41
C SER A 277 -14.89 11.66 0.92
N GLU A 278 -13.72 11.23 0.47
CA GLU A 278 -13.40 11.06 -0.95
C GLU A 278 -14.27 10.00 -1.62
N HIS A 279 -14.79 9.03 -0.85
CA HIS A 279 -15.67 7.96 -1.34
C HIS A 279 -17.15 8.29 -1.17
N THR A 280 -17.49 9.01 -0.10
CA THR A 280 -18.86 9.43 0.20
C THR A 280 -18.88 10.62 1.14
N PRO A 281 -19.58 11.71 0.80
CA PRO A 281 -19.72 12.86 1.70
C PRO A 281 -20.39 12.48 3.03
N LEU A 282 -21.13 11.37 3.10
CA LEU A 282 -21.76 10.87 4.34
C LEU A 282 -20.72 10.46 5.39
N ALA A 283 -19.45 10.29 5.04
CA ALA A 283 -18.38 10.01 6.00
C ALA A 283 -18.27 11.11 7.09
N TRP A 284 -18.57 12.36 6.75
CA TRP A 284 -18.58 13.47 7.70
C TRP A 284 -19.66 13.36 8.78
N LEU A 285 -20.69 12.55 8.56
CA LEU A 285 -21.74 12.27 9.54
C LEU A 285 -21.33 11.20 10.57
N SER A 286 -20.16 10.55 10.39
CA SER A 286 -19.67 9.57 11.35
C SER A 286 -19.13 10.25 12.60
N ARG A 287 -19.63 9.81 13.77
CA ARG A 287 -19.09 10.20 15.08
C ARG A 287 -17.95 9.28 15.53
N ALA A 288 -17.19 8.72 14.56
CA ALA A 288 -15.95 8.00 14.85
C ALA A 288 -15.07 8.80 15.82
N ARG A 289 -14.46 8.11 16.79
CA ARG A 289 -13.66 8.71 17.86
C ARG A 289 -12.50 7.79 18.21
N SER A 290 -11.44 8.35 18.74
CA SER A 290 -10.31 7.58 19.26
C SER A 290 -9.74 8.23 20.51
N ALA A 291 -9.35 7.41 21.47
CA ALA A 291 -8.83 7.85 22.76
C ALA A 291 -7.95 6.78 23.39
N LEU A 292 -7.12 7.17 24.35
CA LEU A 292 -6.49 6.25 25.26
C LEU A 292 -7.40 5.98 26.46
N VAL A 293 -7.42 4.73 26.92
CA VAL A 293 -8.13 4.28 28.12
C VAL A 293 -7.13 3.63 29.08
N GLY A 294 -7.23 3.93 30.36
CA GLY A 294 -6.25 3.48 31.33
C GLY A 294 -4.84 4.00 31.04
N ASP A 295 -3.83 3.16 31.27
CA ASP A 295 -2.43 3.55 31.15
C ASP A 295 -1.87 3.42 29.72
N GLY A 296 -2.57 2.76 28.81
CA GLY A 296 -2.01 2.57 27.46
C GLY A 296 -2.84 1.70 26.51
N THR A 297 -4.17 1.69 26.60
CA THR A 297 -5.03 1.04 25.60
C THR A 297 -5.53 2.05 24.59
N LEU A 298 -5.12 1.94 23.34
CA LEU A 298 -5.68 2.74 22.25
C LEU A 298 -7.03 2.16 21.82
N VAL A 299 -8.08 2.98 21.90
CA VAL A 299 -9.42 2.62 21.43
C VAL A 299 -9.77 3.44 20.21
N VAL A 300 -10.22 2.78 19.13
CA VAL A 300 -10.68 3.44 17.91
C VAL A 300 -12.07 2.94 17.54
N LEU A 301 -13.01 3.88 17.40
CA LEU A 301 -14.38 3.61 16.99
C LEU A 301 -14.55 3.85 15.49
N LEU A 302 -15.07 2.85 14.78
CA LEU A 302 -15.40 2.88 13.35
C LEU A 302 -16.90 2.62 13.13
N PRO A 303 -17.46 3.08 12.01
CA PRO A 303 -18.86 2.79 11.67
C PRO A 303 -19.16 1.30 11.53
N GLY A 304 -20.43 0.91 11.74
CA GLY A 304 -20.85 -0.48 11.78
C GLY A 304 -20.92 -1.21 10.43
N SER A 305 -20.77 -0.54 9.28
CA SER A 305 -20.89 -1.23 8.00
C SER A 305 -19.56 -1.89 7.56
N PRO A 306 -19.58 -3.12 6.98
CA PRO A 306 -18.37 -3.79 6.50
C PRO A 306 -17.54 -2.94 5.53
N LYS A 307 -18.21 -2.13 4.70
CA LYS A 307 -17.52 -1.21 3.77
C LYS A 307 -16.75 -0.12 4.50
N ALA A 308 -17.34 0.48 5.54
CA ALA A 308 -16.66 1.51 6.34
C ALA A 308 -15.53 0.93 7.18
N VAL A 309 -15.68 -0.29 7.69
CA VAL A 309 -14.62 -1.04 8.38
C VAL A 309 -13.45 -1.29 7.44
N ALA A 310 -13.69 -1.83 6.24
CA ALA A 310 -12.62 -2.05 5.24
C ALA A 310 -11.87 -0.74 4.92
N GLN A 311 -12.61 0.36 4.71
CA GLN A 311 -12.02 1.68 4.48
C GLN A 311 -11.22 2.17 5.70
N GLY A 312 -11.74 1.98 6.90
CA GLY A 312 -11.06 2.36 8.13
C GLY A 312 -9.73 1.63 8.30
N LEU A 313 -9.70 0.34 8.02
CA LEU A 313 -8.48 -0.47 8.09
C LEU A 313 -7.48 -0.10 6.97
N ASP A 314 -7.95 0.15 5.74
CA ASP A 314 -7.10 0.65 4.64
C ASP A 314 -6.43 2.00 5.00
N ILE A 315 -7.12 2.87 5.76
CA ILE A 315 -6.65 4.21 6.13
C ILE A 315 -5.77 4.18 7.38
N LEU A 316 -6.24 3.53 8.43
CA LEU A 316 -5.62 3.57 9.76
C LEU A 316 -4.63 2.44 9.99
N GLY A 317 -4.83 1.28 9.36
CA GLY A 317 -3.96 0.11 9.50
C GLY A 317 -2.46 0.41 9.38
N PRO A 318 -2.01 1.18 8.38
CA PRO A 318 -0.60 1.57 8.26
C PRO A 318 -0.03 2.36 9.44
N LEU A 319 -0.88 3.02 10.22
CA LEU A 319 -0.45 3.84 11.36
C LEU A 319 -0.43 3.05 12.68
N LEU A 320 -1.18 1.95 12.77
CA LEU A 320 -1.35 1.21 14.03
C LEU A 320 -0.03 0.71 14.62
N PRO A 321 0.91 0.09 13.85
CA PRO A 321 2.18 -0.35 14.41
C PRO A 321 2.97 0.78 15.05
N HIS A 322 3.04 1.92 14.36
CA HIS A 322 3.75 3.09 14.88
C HIS A 322 3.05 3.68 16.11
N ALA A 323 1.71 3.76 16.11
CA ALA A 323 0.95 4.23 17.26
C ALA A 323 1.22 3.38 18.52
N LEU A 324 1.24 2.04 18.37
CA LEU A 324 1.56 1.12 19.48
C LEU A 324 3.01 1.28 19.95
N ALA A 325 3.96 1.46 19.03
CA ALA A 325 5.35 1.69 19.37
C ALA A 325 5.53 3.01 20.16
N MET A 326 4.87 4.10 19.75
CA MET A 326 4.88 5.38 20.47
C MET A 326 4.31 5.24 21.88
N MET A 327 3.24 4.49 22.08
CA MET A 327 2.64 4.26 23.41
C MET A 327 3.61 3.56 24.36
N ARG A 328 4.55 2.77 23.83
CA ARG A 328 5.63 2.10 24.60
C ARG A 328 6.87 2.97 24.76
N GLY A 329 6.82 4.23 24.32
CA GLY A 329 7.95 5.16 24.47
C GLY A 329 9.04 5.00 23.40
N ALA A 330 8.74 4.35 22.26
CA ALA A 330 9.67 4.31 21.14
C ALA A 330 9.92 5.75 20.60
N PRO A 331 11.17 6.09 20.24
CA PRO A 331 11.48 7.39 19.63
C PRO A 331 10.75 7.53 18.29
N HIS A 332 10.40 8.77 17.93
CA HIS A 332 9.89 9.07 16.59
C HIS A 332 10.97 8.76 15.54
N ALA A 333 10.63 7.93 14.55
CA ALA A 333 11.51 7.61 13.44
C ALA A 333 11.56 8.76 12.42
#